data_437e8de067d2119d2c7ce04387a5beea
#
_entry.id   437e8de067d2119d2c7ce04387a5beea
#
_cell.length_a   1.000
_cell.length_b   1.000
_cell.length_c   1.000
_cell.angle_alpha   90.00
_cell.angle_beta   90.00
_cell.angle_gamma   90.00
#
_symmetry.space_group_name_H-M   'P 1'
#
loop_
_entity.id
_entity.type
_entity.pdbx_description
1 polymer ?
#
loop_
_entity_poly.entity_id
_entity_poly.type
_entity_poly.pdbx_seq_one_letter_code
_entity_poly.pdbx_strand_id
1 'polypeptide(L)'
;MDIALLQQTLRQFAAERDWQPFHTPKNLAMALMVEAAELAEIFQWMTPEQSLAVREDPALKEPIADEVADVLLYLLQLADHAGV
;
A
#
# COMPACT_ATOMS: atom_id res chain seq x y z
N MET A 1 4.11 -3.58 -15.47
CA MET A 1 4.50 -4.06 -14.13
C MET A 1 4.37 -5.58 -14.08
N ASP A 2 5.40 -6.25 -13.65
CA ASP A 2 5.35 -7.72 -13.46
C ASP A 2 4.86 -8.00 -12.03
N ILE A 3 3.59 -8.25 -11.90
CA ILE A 3 2.94 -8.50 -10.60
C ILE A 3 3.48 -9.79 -9.96
N ALA A 4 3.63 -10.84 -10.74
CA ALA A 4 4.13 -12.12 -10.23
C ALA A 4 5.55 -11.99 -9.67
N LEU A 5 6.42 -11.28 -10.37
CA LEU A 5 7.78 -11.04 -9.92
C LEU A 5 7.80 -10.18 -8.65
N LEU A 6 6.97 -9.16 -8.59
CA LEU A 6 6.87 -8.30 -7.42
C LEU A 6 6.38 -9.07 -6.21
N GLN A 7 5.37 -9.93 -6.38
CA GLN A 7 4.86 -10.80 -5.31
C GLN A 7 5.94 -11.75 -4.81
N GLN A 8 6.72 -12.34 -5.72
CA GLN A 8 7.84 -13.22 -5.37
C GLN A 8 8.88 -12.47 -4.54
N THR A 9 9.23 -11.26 -4.96
CA THR A 9 10.19 -10.40 -4.24
C THR A 9 9.69 -10.08 -2.83
N LEU A 10 8.40 -9.80 -2.69
CA LEU A 10 7.80 -9.51 -1.38
C LEU A 10 7.79 -10.74 -0.47
N ARG A 11 7.51 -11.93 -1.02
CA ARG A 11 7.57 -13.17 -0.25
C ARG A 11 8.98 -13.41 0.28
N GLN A 12 9.99 -13.23 -0.57
CA GLN A 12 11.38 -13.44 -0.19
C GLN A 12 11.80 -12.43 0.89
N PHE A 13 11.41 -11.17 0.74
CA PHE A 13 11.68 -10.12 1.72
C PHE A 13 11.10 -10.49 3.09
N ALA A 14 9.85 -10.96 3.12
CA ALA A 14 9.19 -11.39 4.35
C ALA A 14 9.86 -12.62 4.97
N ALA A 15 10.25 -13.58 4.12
CA ALA A 15 10.92 -14.80 4.57
C ALA A 15 12.25 -14.49 5.25
N GLU A 16 13.03 -13.58 4.67
CA GLU A 16 14.34 -13.18 5.22
C GLU A 16 14.21 -12.52 6.60
N ARG A 17 13.04 -11.98 6.93
CA ARG A 17 12.76 -11.29 8.20
C ARG A 17 11.89 -12.09 9.15
N ASP A 18 11.58 -13.34 8.80
CA ASP A 18 10.69 -14.20 9.57
C ASP A 18 9.31 -13.56 9.82
N TRP A 19 8.80 -12.82 8.84
CA TRP A 19 7.51 -12.14 8.95
C TRP A 19 6.33 -12.99 8.48
N GLN A 20 6.59 -14.13 7.82
CA GLN A 20 5.55 -14.97 7.24
C GLN A 20 4.44 -15.38 8.23
N PRO A 21 4.73 -15.70 9.51
CA PRO A 21 3.66 -16.04 10.44
C PRO A 21 2.68 -14.90 10.69
N PHE A 22 3.10 -13.65 10.43
CA PHE A 22 2.27 -12.47 10.62
C PHE A 22 1.52 -12.05 9.35
N HIS A 23 1.88 -12.63 8.19
CA HIS A 23 1.32 -12.28 6.89
C HIS A 23 0.16 -13.19 6.50
N THR A 24 -0.81 -13.35 7.40
CA THR A 24 -2.06 -14.03 7.07
C THR A 24 -2.95 -13.10 6.22
N PRO A 25 -3.88 -13.64 5.42
CA PRO A 25 -4.82 -12.79 4.68
C PRO A 25 -5.58 -11.80 5.57
N LYS A 26 -5.98 -12.23 6.77
CA LYS A 26 -6.64 -11.33 7.72
C LYS A 26 -5.73 -10.16 8.10
N ASN A 27 -4.49 -10.46 8.51
CA ASN A 27 -3.57 -9.42 8.96
C ASN A 27 -3.18 -8.49 7.82
N LEU A 28 -3.01 -9.02 6.61
CA LEU A 28 -2.71 -8.22 5.43
C LEU A 28 -3.88 -7.31 5.06
N ALA A 29 -5.12 -7.80 5.17
CA ALA A 29 -6.30 -6.98 4.93
C ALA A 29 -6.41 -5.84 5.95
N MET A 30 -6.11 -6.12 7.22
CA MET A 30 -6.13 -5.08 8.26
C MET A 30 -5.03 -4.04 8.03
N ALA A 31 -3.83 -4.47 7.65
CA ALA A 31 -2.73 -3.56 7.33
C ALA A 31 -3.07 -2.69 6.10
N LEU A 32 -3.66 -3.29 5.08
CA LEU A 32 -4.13 -2.57 3.89
C LEU A 32 -5.13 -1.47 4.27
N MET A 33 -6.06 -1.79 5.16
CA MET A 33 -7.06 -0.81 5.61
C MET A 33 -6.40 0.38 6.31
N VAL A 34 -5.41 0.13 7.17
CA VAL A 34 -4.69 1.19 7.88
C VAL A 34 -3.99 2.11 6.88
N GLU A 35 -3.29 1.54 5.91
CA GLU A 35 -2.57 2.34 4.90
C GLU A 35 -3.54 3.10 3.99
N ALA A 36 -4.68 2.49 3.65
CA ALA A 36 -5.72 3.17 2.88
C ALA A 36 -6.30 4.35 3.67
N ALA A 37 -6.47 4.20 4.98
CA ALA A 37 -6.93 5.28 5.85
C ALA A 37 -5.90 6.42 5.91
N GLU A 38 -4.61 6.09 5.99
CA GLU A 38 -3.54 7.10 5.98
C GLU A 38 -3.51 7.86 4.65
N LEU A 39 -3.75 7.16 3.53
CA LEU A 39 -3.88 7.82 2.24
C LEU A 39 -5.08 8.78 2.22
N ALA A 40 -6.22 8.33 2.74
CA ALA A 40 -7.42 9.16 2.82
C ALA A 40 -7.21 10.40 3.70
N GLU A 41 -6.43 10.29 4.77
CA GLU A 41 -6.13 11.42 5.67
C GLU A 41 -5.48 12.59 4.95
N ILE A 42 -4.67 12.31 3.93
CA ILE A 42 -4.01 13.38 3.15
C ILE A 42 -5.05 14.27 2.47
N PHE A 43 -6.17 13.70 2.05
CA PHE A 43 -7.18 14.38 1.23
C PHE A 43 -8.43 14.79 2.00
N GLN A 44 -8.63 14.28 3.23
CA GLN A 44 -9.94 14.35 3.91
C GLN A 44 -10.48 15.76 4.10
N TRP A 45 -9.61 16.76 4.23
CA TRP A 45 -10.01 18.16 4.45
C TRP A 45 -9.92 19.01 3.20
N MET A 46 -9.62 18.42 2.05
CA MET A 46 -9.53 19.11 0.77
C MET A 46 -10.89 19.15 0.07
N THR A 47 -11.12 20.22 -0.69
CA THR A 47 -12.18 20.19 -1.69
C THR A 47 -11.73 19.36 -2.89
N PRO A 48 -12.65 18.89 -3.75
CA PRO A 48 -12.26 18.19 -4.98
C PRO A 48 -11.28 19.01 -5.84
N GLU A 49 -11.50 20.32 -5.93
CA GLU A 49 -10.62 21.21 -6.69
C GLU A 49 -9.22 21.28 -6.10
N GLN A 50 -9.10 21.34 -4.77
CA GLN A 50 -7.80 21.32 -4.11
C GLN A 50 -7.09 20.01 -4.35
N SER A 51 -7.81 18.89 -4.36
CA SER A 51 -7.21 17.58 -4.61
C SER A 51 -6.63 17.46 -6.01
N LEU A 52 -7.20 18.13 -7.00
CA LEU A 52 -6.64 18.15 -8.36
C LEU A 52 -5.28 18.85 -8.42
N ALA A 53 -5.04 19.81 -7.53
CA ALA A 53 -3.82 20.59 -7.52
C ALA A 53 -2.64 19.85 -6.83
N VAL A 54 -2.85 18.70 -6.19
CA VAL A 54 -1.77 18.01 -5.48
C VAL A 54 -0.63 17.57 -6.39
N ARG A 55 -0.92 17.33 -7.68
CA ARG A 55 0.12 16.93 -8.64
C ARG A 55 1.18 18.03 -8.82
N GLU A 56 0.84 19.28 -8.52
CA GLU A 56 1.74 20.43 -8.62
C GLU A 56 2.36 20.81 -7.28
N ASP A 57 2.06 20.08 -6.21
CA ASP A 57 2.54 20.39 -4.86
C ASP A 57 3.66 19.44 -4.45
N PRO A 58 4.93 19.91 -4.47
CA PRO A 58 6.06 19.05 -4.10
C PRO A 58 5.98 18.53 -2.66
N ALA A 59 5.36 19.28 -1.75
CA ALA A 59 5.26 18.90 -0.35
C ALA A 59 4.36 17.69 -0.13
N LEU A 60 3.37 17.47 -1.02
CA LEU A 60 2.43 16.36 -0.92
C LEU A 60 2.82 15.16 -1.76
N LYS A 61 3.73 15.33 -2.71
CA LYS A 61 4.06 14.29 -3.68
C LYS A 61 4.66 13.06 -3.01
N GLU A 62 5.62 13.23 -2.12
CA GLU A 62 6.27 12.13 -1.44
C GLU A 62 5.34 11.40 -0.46
N PRO A 63 4.61 12.09 0.44
CA PRO A 63 3.63 11.43 1.29
C PRO A 63 2.59 10.63 0.52
N ILE A 64 2.06 11.18 -0.57
CA ILE A 64 1.08 10.46 -1.42
C ILE A 64 1.72 9.23 -2.05
N ALA A 65 2.93 9.38 -2.61
CA ALA A 65 3.63 8.26 -3.24
C ALA A 65 3.90 7.14 -2.24
N ASP A 66 4.30 7.47 -1.01
CA ASP A 66 4.57 6.48 0.03
C ASP A 66 3.31 5.69 0.37
N GLU A 67 2.18 6.37 0.57
CA GLU A 67 0.93 5.69 0.91
C GLU A 67 0.36 4.88 -0.27
N VAL A 68 0.49 5.39 -1.49
CA VAL A 68 0.08 4.64 -2.69
C VAL A 68 0.91 3.36 -2.81
N ALA A 69 2.22 3.44 -2.59
CA ALA A 69 3.09 2.28 -2.63
C ALA A 69 2.71 1.26 -1.54
N ASP A 70 2.48 1.72 -0.31
CA ASP A 70 2.13 0.85 0.81
C ASP A 70 0.80 0.12 0.56
N VAL A 71 -0.21 0.83 0.06
CA VAL A 71 -1.51 0.25 -0.30
C VAL A 71 -1.32 -0.82 -1.38
N LEU A 72 -0.57 -0.51 -2.43
CA LEU A 72 -0.33 -1.45 -3.52
C LEU A 72 0.41 -2.69 -3.04
N LEU A 73 1.46 -2.53 -2.23
CA LEU A 73 2.26 -3.65 -1.77
C LEU A 73 1.47 -4.58 -0.84
N TYR A 74 0.65 -4.05 0.06
CA TYR A 74 -0.22 -4.89 0.89
C TYR A 74 -1.31 -5.57 0.07
N LEU A 75 -1.87 -4.89 -0.92
CA LEU A 75 -2.88 -5.48 -1.80
C LEU A 75 -2.31 -6.67 -2.58
N LEU A 76 -1.10 -6.53 -3.12
CA LEU A 76 -0.44 -7.62 -3.85
C LEU A 76 -0.12 -8.80 -2.96
N GLN A 77 0.32 -8.56 -1.73
CA GLN A 77 0.58 -9.62 -0.76
C GLN A 77 -0.70 -10.32 -0.34
N LEU A 78 -1.78 -9.56 -0.11
CA LEU A 78 -3.07 -10.14 0.23
C LEU A 78 -3.57 -11.05 -0.89
N ALA A 79 -3.51 -10.59 -2.14
CA ALA A 79 -3.93 -11.40 -3.28
C ALA A 79 -3.12 -12.69 -3.38
N ASP A 80 -1.81 -12.61 -3.17
CA ASP A 80 -0.91 -13.75 -3.20
C ASP A 80 -1.29 -14.78 -2.12
N HIS A 81 -1.44 -14.34 -0.88
CA HIS A 81 -1.76 -15.24 0.23
C HIS A 81 -3.19 -15.76 0.19
N ALA A 82 -4.10 -15.06 -0.47
CA ALA A 82 -5.49 -15.49 -0.65
C ALA A 82 -5.67 -16.38 -1.88
N GLY A 83 -4.64 -16.52 -2.71
CA GLY A 83 -4.69 -17.37 -3.89
C GLY A 83 -5.51 -16.80 -5.05
N VAL A 84 -5.60 -15.49 -5.15
CA VAL A 84 -6.33 -14.84 -6.26
C VAL A 84 -5.40 -14.09 -7.18
#